data_da9260434867b2716ba88e070b73ccc4
#
_entry.id   da9260434867b2716ba88e070b73ccc4
#
_cell.length_a   1.000
_cell.length_b   1.000
_cell.length_c   1.000
_cell.angle_alpha   90.00
_cell.angle_beta   90.00
_cell.angle_gamma   90.00
#
_symmetry.space_group_name_H-M   'P 1'
#
loop_
_entity.id
_entity.type
_entity.pdbx_description
1 polymer ?
#
loop_
_entity_poly.entity_id
_entity_poly.type
_entity_poly.pdbx_seq_one_letter_code
_entity_poly.pdbx_strand_id
1 'polypeptide(L)'
;MTTTSQPIKANSNLQQNDKTLTHKLLLINGVNLNLLGKREPEIYGHTTLADIEKNLIERAAKYGIELICIQSNHEGKLVDEIQYYGLLAETAAQVDAIIINPAAFTHTSVAIRDALLANQKPFIE
;
A
#
# COMPACT_ATOMS: atom_id res chain seq x y z
N MET A 1 -12.73 5.67 -16.36
CA MET A 1 -11.64 6.52 -15.87
C MET A 1 -10.74 5.72 -14.97
N THR A 2 -9.53 5.65 -15.33
CA THR A 2 -8.55 4.95 -14.52
C THR A 2 -8.02 5.88 -13.45
N THR A 3 -8.37 5.61 -12.24
CA THR A 3 -7.68 6.20 -11.12
C THR A 3 -6.49 5.34 -10.80
N THR A 4 -5.39 5.69 -11.36
CA THR A 4 -4.16 5.05 -10.96
C THR A 4 -3.58 5.88 -9.85
N SER A 5 -3.61 5.33 -8.66
CA SER A 5 -2.95 5.97 -7.54
C SER A 5 -1.47 5.99 -7.78
N GLN A 6 -0.85 7.13 -7.60
CA GLN A 6 0.58 7.19 -7.49
C GLN A 6 0.98 6.67 -6.11
N PRO A 7 2.12 5.97 -5.99
CA PRO A 7 2.62 5.58 -4.68
C PRO A 7 2.85 6.80 -3.80
N ILE A 8 2.35 6.73 -2.58
CA ILE A 8 2.60 7.75 -1.57
C ILE A 8 3.79 7.29 -0.76
N LYS A 9 4.87 8.05 -0.80
CA LYS A 9 6.09 7.71 -0.08
C LYS A 9 6.17 8.50 1.22
N ALA A 10 6.95 8.00 2.16
CA ALA A 10 7.24 8.70 3.39
C ALA A 10 7.81 10.09 3.09
N ASN A 11 7.36 11.07 3.85
CA ASN A 11 7.82 12.44 3.71
C ASN A 11 9.28 12.54 4.12
N SER A 12 10.10 13.18 3.27
CA SER A 12 11.52 13.40 3.55
C SER A 12 11.77 14.17 4.85
N ASN A 13 10.81 15.00 5.29
CA ASN A 13 10.93 15.74 6.54
C ASN A 13 10.98 14.83 7.77
N LEU A 14 10.47 13.62 7.67
CA LEU A 14 10.54 12.65 8.76
C LEU A 14 11.97 12.15 9.01
N GLN A 15 12.83 12.27 8.02
CA GLN A 15 14.24 11.90 8.14
C GLN A 15 15.02 12.84 9.05
N GLN A 16 14.48 14.04 9.32
CA GLN A 16 15.12 15.03 10.19
C GLN A 16 15.12 14.61 11.66
N ASN A 17 14.41 13.55 12.02
CA ASN A 17 14.36 13.01 13.38
C ASN A 17 15.41 11.91 13.62
N ASP A 18 16.54 11.98 12.93
CA ASP A 18 17.72 11.11 13.09
C ASP A 18 17.49 9.62 12.82
N LYS A 19 16.35 9.23 12.22
CA LYS A 19 16.15 7.86 11.80
C LYS A 19 16.27 7.73 10.30
N THR A 20 17.31 7.03 9.87
CA THR A 20 17.43 6.59 8.49
C THR A 20 16.36 5.53 8.23
N LEU A 21 15.65 5.66 7.10
CA LEU A 21 14.68 4.65 6.68
C LEU A 21 15.45 3.49 6.06
N THR A 22 15.49 2.35 6.76
CA THR A 22 16.31 1.20 6.39
C THR A 22 15.52 0.08 5.74
N HIS A 23 14.20 0.08 5.90
CA HIS A 23 13.32 -0.94 5.36
C HIS A 23 12.20 -0.31 4.55
N LYS A 24 11.66 -1.08 3.60
CA LYS A 24 10.53 -0.65 2.76
C LYS A 24 9.40 -1.63 2.88
N LEU A 25 8.20 -1.12 3.09
CA LEU A 25 6.97 -1.91 3.05
C LEU A 25 6.03 -1.34 2.00
N LEU A 26 5.31 -2.22 1.32
CA LEU A 26 4.25 -1.85 0.40
C LEU A 26 2.91 -2.10 1.07
N LEU A 27 2.10 -1.05 1.19
CA LEU A 27 0.71 -1.15 1.63
C LEU A 27 -0.20 -1.03 0.42
N ILE A 28 -0.98 -2.07 0.20
CA ILE A 28 -1.93 -2.12 -0.91
C ILE A 28 -3.34 -2.09 -0.36
N ASN A 29 -4.13 -1.15 -0.85
CA ASN A 29 -5.54 -1.03 -0.54
C ASN A 29 -6.36 -1.27 -1.81
N GLY A 30 -7.29 -2.20 -1.73
CA GLY A 30 -8.08 -2.66 -2.87
C GLY A 30 -9.32 -1.82 -3.16
N VAL A 31 -10.25 -2.44 -3.84
CA VAL A 31 -11.41 -1.81 -4.45
C VAL A 31 -12.27 -1.09 -3.42
N ASN A 32 -12.74 0.10 -3.81
CA ASN A 32 -13.64 0.97 -3.05
C ASN A 32 -13.05 1.62 -1.79
N LEU A 33 -11.81 1.30 -1.41
CA LEU A 33 -11.22 1.92 -0.23
C LEU A 33 -10.91 3.41 -0.44
N ASN A 34 -10.86 3.87 -1.68
CA ASN A 34 -10.80 5.29 -2.00
C ASN A 34 -12.04 6.07 -1.56
N LEU A 35 -13.14 5.37 -1.25
CA LEU A 35 -14.39 6.00 -0.82
C LEU A 35 -14.47 6.20 0.70
N LEU A 36 -13.47 5.77 1.45
CA LEU A 36 -13.45 6.00 2.90
C LEU A 36 -13.58 7.48 3.22
N GLY A 37 -14.45 7.79 4.18
CA GLY A 37 -14.77 9.16 4.57
C GLY A 37 -15.79 9.84 3.69
N LYS A 38 -16.14 9.26 2.53
CA LYS A 38 -17.09 9.81 1.57
C LYS A 38 -18.35 8.95 1.44
N ARG A 39 -18.25 7.67 1.75
CA ARG A 39 -19.33 6.71 1.64
C ARG A 39 -19.99 6.55 2.99
N GLU A 40 -21.28 6.92 3.06
CA GLU A 40 -22.11 6.75 4.26
C GLU A 40 -21.37 7.21 5.54
N PRO A 41 -20.93 8.49 5.60
CA PRO A 41 -20.09 8.95 6.70
C PRO A 41 -20.77 8.88 8.07
N GLU A 42 -22.10 8.93 8.13
CA GLU A 42 -22.86 8.76 9.37
C GLU A 42 -22.74 7.35 9.95
N ILE A 43 -22.34 6.37 9.14
CA ILE A 43 -22.14 4.98 9.57
C ILE A 43 -20.66 4.67 9.76
N TYR A 44 -19.82 5.06 8.77
CA TYR A 44 -18.43 4.65 8.71
C TYR A 44 -17.44 5.75 9.10
N GLY A 45 -17.96 6.99 9.37
CA GLY A 45 -17.13 8.11 9.75
C GLY A 45 -16.55 8.90 8.59
N HIS A 46 -15.80 9.94 8.91
CA HIS A 46 -15.26 10.90 7.96
C HIS A 46 -13.77 10.68 7.65
N THR A 47 -13.11 9.75 8.31
CA THR A 47 -11.70 9.49 8.08
C THR A 47 -11.48 8.95 6.68
N THR A 48 -10.67 9.64 5.90
CA THR A 48 -10.37 9.25 4.52
C THR A 48 -9.21 8.26 4.46
N LEU A 49 -9.07 7.59 3.31
CA LEU A 49 -7.91 6.75 3.07
C LEU A 49 -6.61 7.57 3.18
N ALA A 50 -6.60 8.78 2.66
CA ALA A 50 -5.42 9.65 2.74
C ALA A 50 -5.03 9.94 4.20
N ASP A 51 -6.01 10.14 5.07
CA ASP A 51 -5.75 10.34 6.51
C ASP A 51 -5.11 9.11 7.14
N ILE A 52 -5.61 7.93 6.79
CA ILE A 52 -5.09 6.66 7.29
C ILE A 52 -3.66 6.44 6.79
N GLU A 53 -3.43 6.66 5.50
CA GLU A 53 -2.11 6.46 4.90
C GLU A 53 -1.08 7.41 5.51
N LYS A 54 -1.43 8.69 5.69
CA LYS A 54 -0.56 9.66 6.33
C LYS A 54 -0.15 9.21 7.73
N ASN A 55 -1.12 8.78 8.51
CA ASN A 55 -0.87 8.29 9.87
C ASN A 55 0.07 7.08 9.85
N LEU A 56 -0.18 6.13 8.96
CA LEU A 56 0.65 4.92 8.85
C LEU A 56 2.06 5.22 8.38
N ILE A 57 2.22 6.14 7.43
CA ILE A 57 3.54 6.56 6.96
C ILE A 57 4.34 7.17 8.11
N GLU A 58 3.71 8.05 8.88
CA GLU A 58 4.37 8.69 10.04
C GLU A 58 4.75 7.65 11.11
N ARG A 59 3.87 6.71 11.38
CA ARG A 59 4.14 5.64 12.35
C ARG A 59 5.27 4.72 11.87
N ALA A 60 5.26 4.34 10.60
CA ALA A 60 6.28 3.49 10.02
C ALA A 60 7.66 4.16 10.09
N ALA A 61 7.72 5.45 9.83
CA ALA A 61 8.98 6.20 9.88
C ALA A 61 9.63 6.17 11.26
N LYS A 62 8.84 6.11 12.33
CA LYS A 62 9.36 6.00 13.69
C LYS A 62 10.13 4.69 13.92
N TYR A 63 9.88 3.69 13.12
CA TYR A 63 10.56 2.40 13.15
C TYR A 63 11.58 2.21 12.05
N GLY A 64 11.93 3.29 11.35
CA GLY A 64 12.90 3.23 10.25
C GLY A 64 12.34 2.61 8.97
N ILE A 65 11.03 2.67 8.77
CA ILE A 65 10.36 2.04 7.63
C ILE A 65 9.81 3.10 6.69
N GLU A 66 10.17 2.99 5.41
CA GLU A 66 9.49 3.72 4.34
C GLU A 66 8.26 2.93 3.93
N LEU A 67 7.08 3.52 4.10
CA LEU A 67 5.84 2.90 3.70
C LEU A 67 5.37 3.47 2.37
N ILE A 68 5.26 2.62 1.36
CA ILE A 68 4.76 2.97 0.04
C ILE A 68 3.30 2.54 -0.03
N CYS A 69 2.39 3.47 -0.28
CA CYS A 69 0.95 3.21 -0.28
C CYS A 69 0.39 3.24 -1.70
N ILE A 70 -0.34 2.20 -2.06
CA ILE A 70 -1.00 2.05 -3.35
C ILE A 70 -2.49 1.76 -3.08
N GLN A 71 -3.36 2.35 -3.85
CA GLN A 71 -4.77 2.01 -3.88
C GLN A 71 -5.24 1.92 -5.33
N SER A 72 -6.03 0.92 -5.65
CA SER A 72 -6.66 0.84 -6.97
C SER A 72 -7.95 0.02 -6.92
N ASN A 73 -8.87 0.39 -7.79
CA ASN A 73 -10.08 -0.38 -8.06
C ASN A 73 -9.87 -1.38 -9.19
N HIS A 74 -8.66 -1.43 -9.75
CA HIS A 74 -8.32 -2.28 -10.89
C HIS A 74 -7.40 -3.40 -10.44
N GLU A 75 -7.89 -4.63 -10.56
CA GLU A 75 -7.14 -5.83 -10.17
C GLU A 75 -5.77 -5.90 -10.86
N GLY A 76 -5.76 -5.65 -12.19
CA GLY A 76 -4.51 -5.70 -12.97
C GLY A 76 -3.48 -4.69 -12.48
N LYS A 77 -3.92 -3.50 -12.07
CA LYS A 77 -3.02 -2.49 -11.51
C LYS A 77 -2.38 -2.99 -10.22
N LEU A 78 -3.17 -3.63 -9.36
CA LEU A 78 -2.63 -4.19 -8.11
C LEU A 78 -1.63 -5.31 -8.39
N VAL A 79 -1.92 -6.17 -9.35
CA VAL A 79 -0.99 -7.22 -9.78
C VAL A 79 0.32 -6.61 -10.28
N ASP A 80 0.24 -5.60 -11.12
CA ASP A 80 1.44 -4.92 -11.66
C ASP A 80 2.29 -4.31 -10.56
N GLU A 81 1.66 -3.68 -9.57
CA GLU A 81 2.39 -3.07 -8.45
C GLU A 81 3.05 -4.11 -7.54
N ILE A 82 2.37 -5.22 -7.30
CA ILE A 82 2.93 -6.34 -6.54
C ILE A 82 4.17 -6.89 -7.25
N GLN A 83 4.08 -7.09 -8.55
CA GLN A 83 5.21 -7.57 -9.35
C GLN A 83 6.37 -6.57 -9.33
N TYR A 84 6.05 -5.31 -9.55
CA TYR A 84 7.08 -4.27 -9.61
C TYR A 84 7.86 -4.17 -8.31
N TYR A 85 7.16 -3.90 -7.21
CA TYR A 85 7.82 -3.68 -5.92
C TYR A 85 8.35 -4.96 -5.29
N GLY A 86 7.80 -6.11 -5.64
CA GLY A 86 8.21 -7.38 -5.06
C GLY A 86 9.33 -8.09 -5.82
N LEU A 87 9.45 -7.85 -7.13
CA LEU A 87 10.34 -8.65 -7.95
C LEU A 87 11.03 -7.89 -9.09
N LEU A 88 10.30 -7.06 -9.84
CA LEU A 88 10.80 -6.52 -11.11
C LEU A 88 11.62 -5.25 -10.98
N ALA A 89 11.40 -4.46 -9.93
CA ALA A 89 12.17 -3.26 -9.68
C ALA A 89 13.63 -3.61 -9.35
N GLU A 90 14.52 -2.63 -9.50
CA GLU A 90 15.89 -2.78 -9.01
C GLU A 90 15.88 -3.11 -7.52
N THR A 91 16.86 -3.87 -7.07
CA THR A 91 16.92 -4.38 -5.70
C THR A 91 16.70 -3.28 -4.65
N ALA A 92 17.32 -2.12 -4.87
CA ALA A 92 17.18 -0.99 -3.93
C ALA A 92 15.77 -0.42 -3.86
N ALA A 93 14.95 -0.62 -4.90
CA ALA A 93 13.56 -0.15 -4.95
C ALA A 93 12.56 -1.22 -4.52
N GLN A 94 13.00 -2.47 -4.38
CA GLN A 94 12.11 -3.54 -3.93
C GLN A 94 11.74 -3.37 -2.46
N VAL A 95 10.53 -3.80 -2.11
CA VAL A 95 10.08 -3.79 -0.71
C VAL A 95 10.54 -5.07 -0.01
N ASP A 96 10.60 -5.00 1.31
CA ASP A 96 10.94 -6.15 2.15
C ASP A 96 9.72 -7.00 2.44
N ALA A 97 8.54 -6.40 2.48
CA ALA A 97 7.29 -7.11 2.74
C ALA A 97 6.09 -6.30 2.22
N ILE A 98 4.94 -6.96 2.15
CA ILE A 98 3.70 -6.39 1.64
C ILE A 98 2.61 -6.53 2.69
N ILE A 99 1.86 -5.45 2.91
CA ILE A 99 0.63 -5.46 3.69
C ILE A 99 -0.49 -5.19 2.70
N ILE A 100 -1.50 -6.04 2.66
CA ILE A 100 -2.58 -5.89 1.71
C ILE A 100 -3.95 -5.96 2.38
N ASN A 101 -4.79 -4.98 2.04
CA ASN A 101 -6.22 -5.03 2.31
C ASN A 101 -6.94 -5.07 0.96
N PRO A 102 -7.23 -6.26 0.43
CA PRO A 102 -7.82 -6.38 -0.90
C PRO A 102 -9.29 -5.96 -0.97
N ALA A 103 -9.93 -5.77 0.17
CA ALA A 103 -11.34 -5.42 0.26
C ALA A 103 -12.21 -6.44 -0.49
N ALA A 104 -13.08 -6.01 -1.40
CA ALA A 104 -13.94 -6.94 -2.12
C ALA A 104 -13.19 -7.93 -3.02
N PHE A 105 -11.93 -7.66 -3.37
CA PHE A 105 -11.11 -8.65 -4.10
C PHE A 105 -10.73 -9.86 -3.27
N THR A 106 -10.89 -9.82 -1.96
CA THR A 106 -10.57 -10.93 -1.06
C THR A 106 -11.20 -12.25 -1.50
N HIS A 107 -12.44 -12.19 -1.96
CA HIS A 107 -13.21 -13.38 -2.30
C HIS A 107 -13.13 -13.77 -3.77
N THR A 108 -12.58 -12.92 -4.62
CA THR A 108 -12.68 -13.09 -6.06
C THR A 108 -11.34 -13.14 -6.79
N SER A 109 -10.28 -12.60 -6.21
CA SER A 109 -9.04 -12.45 -6.96
C SER A 109 -8.03 -13.56 -6.68
N VAL A 110 -8.01 -14.53 -7.58
CA VAL A 110 -6.94 -15.54 -7.67
C VAL A 110 -5.67 -14.89 -8.20
N ALA A 111 -5.79 -13.90 -9.10
CA ALA A 111 -4.65 -13.24 -9.72
C ALA A 111 -3.81 -12.47 -8.71
N ILE A 112 -4.42 -11.75 -7.78
CA ILE A 112 -3.70 -11.04 -6.71
C ILE A 112 -2.97 -12.03 -5.82
N ARG A 113 -3.63 -13.10 -5.43
CA ARG A 113 -3.02 -14.14 -4.61
C ARG A 113 -1.82 -14.77 -5.28
N ASP A 114 -1.95 -15.10 -6.57
CA ASP A 114 -0.87 -15.69 -7.34
C ASP A 114 0.33 -14.73 -7.44
N ALA A 115 0.06 -13.44 -7.66
CA ALA A 115 1.13 -12.43 -7.72
C ALA A 115 1.88 -12.32 -6.39
N LEU A 116 1.18 -12.36 -5.26
CA LEU A 116 1.79 -12.34 -3.94
C LEU A 116 2.69 -13.55 -3.71
N LEU A 117 2.25 -14.72 -4.14
CA LEU A 117 3.04 -15.94 -4.01
C LEU A 117 4.24 -15.95 -4.96
N ALA A 118 4.09 -15.39 -6.14
CA ALA A 118 5.13 -15.42 -7.17
C ALA A 118 6.38 -14.62 -6.80
N ASN A 119 6.22 -13.51 -6.08
CA ASN A 119 7.36 -12.66 -5.75
C ASN A 119 8.15 -13.11 -4.52
N GLN A 120 7.63 -14.07 -3.77
CA GLN A 120 8.28 -14.65 -2.59
C GLN A 120 8.58 -13.67 -1.45
N LYS A 121 8.05 -12.45 -1.49
CA LYS A 121 8.14 -11.53 -0.35
C LYS A 121 7.11 -11.92 0.70
N PRO A 122 7.41 -11.77 2.00
CA PRO A 122 6.40 -11.98 3.03
C PRO A 122 5.23 -11.02 2.83
N PHE A 123 4.02 -11.48 3.07
CA PHE A 123 2.86 -10.60 3.03
C PHE A 123 1.87 -10.94 4.15
N ILE A 124 1.14 -9.91 4.57
CA ILE A 124 0.07 -9.99 5.57
C ILE A 124 -1.18 -9.39 4.94
N GLU A 125 -2.29 -10.09 5.11
CA GLU A 125 -3.59 -9.61 4.68
C GLU A 125 -4.37 -8.98 5.85
#